data_3c47c8b1b616b796d2a93f412c9b6eaa
#
_entry.id   3c47c8b1b616b796d2a93f412c9b6eaa
#
_cell.length_a   1.000
_cell.length_b   1.000
_cell.length_c   1.000
_cell.angle_alpha   90.00
_cell.angle_beta   90.00
_cell.angle_gamma   90.00
#
_symmetry.space_group_name_H-M   'P 1'
#
loop_
_entity.id
_entity.type
_entity.pdbx_description
1 polymer ?
#
loop_
_entity_poly.entity_id
_entity_poly.type
_entity_poly.pdbx_seq_one_letter_code
_entity_poly.pdbx_strand_id
1 'polypeptide(L)'
;MSSKVYLIPAGADEPNESLSRKARAAYLQLGLQEKLEKDDFVALKIHFGEKNNTGYINPHWLQDLIREIQRKTPRAFLTDSNTLYVGNRSNSIDHLRLAWSHGFTPDIVGIPVIIADGLTGRDVHETKRAPGTQHAPHPPSAPHTPSTQRAPSAPHTPHTLHTPPTPTSLSHIKSAKISGAFLSSDAFLCLTHVTGHVQTGIGAAIKNMGMGCASRAGKLDQHSNVHPRVSAKACRNCSLCFDYCPADAIVQAEGHVEIVDEKCIGCGACLVVCKYSAIKFRWDEDARRLQEKMAEYALTVQQIYKGKIGFINFLTKITKDCDCMSKDQPRIVEDIGILASTDAVAIDKASADLVFAHSKGKDMFRAGYDLDWSYQLKHGEHIGLGSQDYELIKVSD
;
A
#
# COMPACT_ATOMS: atom_id res chain seq x y z
N MET A 1 -1.21 -25.17 -4.81
CA MET A 1 -0.92 -24.80 -6.22
C MET A 1 -0.22 -23.45 -6.15
N SER A 2 0.89 -23.26 -6.89
CA SER A 2 1.59 -21.98 -6.96
C SER A 2 0.70 -20.92 -7.59
N SER A 3 0.82 -19.68 -7.11
CA SER A 3 0.07 -18.55 -7.66
C SER A 3 0.67 -18.10 -8.99
N LYS A 4 -0.14 -17.78 -9.98
CA LYS A 4 0.34 -17.28 -11.27
C LYS A 4 0.64 -15.80 -11.20
N VAL A 5 1.81 -15.41 -11.68
CA VAL A 5 2.22 -14.03 -11.88
C VAL A 5 2.62 -13.84 -13.34
N TYR A 6 1.95 -12.95 -14.04
CA TYR A 6 2.17 -12.65 -15.45
C TYR A 6 3.09 -11.45 -15.58
N LEU A 7 4.12 -11.56 -16.43
CA LEU A 7 5.06 -10.47 -16.73
C LEU A 7 4.89 -10.03 -18.18
N ILE A 8 4.58 -8.78 -18.39
CA ILE A 8 4.59 -8.08 -19.67
C ILE A 8 5.79 -7.13 -19.66
N PRO A 9 6.87 -7.41 -20.44
CA PRO A 9 8.03 -6.52 -20.49
C PRO A 9 7.66 -5.11 -20.97
N ALA A 10 8.11 -4.09 -20.24
CA ALA A 10 7.80 -2.69 -20.55
C ALA A 10 8.84 -1.75 -19.98
N GLY A 11 9.12 -0.64 -20.71
CA GLY A 11 9.95 0.46 -20.25
C GLY A 11 9.15 1.77 -20.23
N ALA A 12 9.37 2.60 -19.22
CA ALA A 12 8.65 3.87 -19.06
C ALA A 12 8.91 4.88 -20.19
N ASP A 13 9.94 4.67 -20.97
CA ASP A 13 10.30 5.51 -22.11
C ASP A 13 9.61 5.08 -23.42
N GLU A 14 8.81 4.00 -23.39
CA GLU A 14 7.96 3.61 -24.50
C GLU A 14 6.82 4.63 -24.72
N PRO A 15 6.26 4.71 -25.95
CA PRO A 15 5.07 5.52 -26.21
C PRO A 15 3.90 5.16 -25.29
N ASN A 16 3.14 6.16 -24.85
CA ASN A 16 1.99 5.96 -23.95
C ASN A 16 1.00 4.92 -24.47
N GLU A 17 0.78 4.86 -25.79
CA GLU A 17 -0.12 3.90 -26.44
C GLU A 17 0.39 2.45 -26.30
N SER A 18 1.73 2.26 -26.33
CA SER A 18 2.34 0.95 -26.09
C SER A 18 2.08 0.51 -24.64
N LEU A 19 2.39 1.39 -23.69
CA LEU A 19 2.19 1.09 -22.26
C LEU A 19 0.71 0.91 -21.90
N SER A 20 -0.20 1.64 -22.56
CA SER A 20 -1.65 1.45 -22.40
C SER A 20 -2.09 0.05 -22.85
N ARG A 21 -1.63 -0.41 -24.03
CA ARG A 21 -1.91 -1.77 -24.51
C ARG A 21 -1.34 -2.83 -23.56
N LYS A 22 -0.10 -2.65 -23.07
CA LYS A 22 0.57 -3.56 -22.14
C LYS A 22 -0.15 -3.64 -20.78
N ALA A 23 -0.61 -2.50 -20.24
CA ALA A 23 -1.43 -2.49 -19.03
C ALA A 23 -2.78 -3.22 -19.23
N ARG A 24 -3.40 -3.06 -20.41
CA ARG A 24 -4.58 -3.85 -20.79
C ARG A 24 -4.27 -5.34 -20.90
N ALA A 25 -3.16 -5.71 -21.54
CA ALA A 25 -2.74 -7.11 -21.63
C ALA A 25 -2.54 -7.73 -20.23
N ALA A 26 -1.93 -7.00 -19.29
CA ALA A 26 -1.80 -7.41 -17.89
C ALA A 26 -3.16 -7.60 -17.22
N TYR A 27 -4.10 -6.68 -17.40
CA TYR A 27 -5.46 -6.79 -16.86
C TYR A 27 -6.19 -8.04 -17.37
N LEU A 28 -6.07 -8.36 -18.66
CA LEU A 28 -6.73 -9.52 -19.25
C LEU A 28 -6.24 -10.86 -18.65
N GLN A 29 -5.00 -10.93 -18.16
CA GLN A 29 -4.49 -12.12 -17.50
C GLN A 29 -5.16 -12.42 -16.14
N LEU A 30 -5.80 -11.43 -15.54
CA LEU A 30 -6.45 -11.59 -14.23
C LEU A 30 -7.77 -12.38 -14.31
N GLY A 31 -8.40 -12.47 -15.47
CA GLY A 31 -9.75 -13.05 -15.61
C GLY A 31 -10.82 -12.28 -14.82
N LEU A 32 -10.50 -11.06 -14.36
CA LEU A 32 -11.43 -10.24 -13.58
C LEU A 32 -12.64 -9.80 -14.41
N GLN A 33 -12.43 -9.49 -15.70
CA GLN A 33 -13.48 -9.07 -16.62
C GLN A 33 -14.60 -10.14 -16.79
N GLU A 34 -14.30 -11.41 -16.54
CA GLU A 34 -15.27 -12.52 -16.63
C GLU A 34 -16.18 -12.58 -15.39
N LYS A 35 -15.72 -11.98 -14.28
CA LYS A 35 -16.44 -11.93 -13.01
C LYS A 35 -17.25 -10.66 -12.83
N LEU A 36 -17.02 -9.63 -13.67
CA LEU A 36 -17.72 -8.34 -13.60
C LEU A 36 -19.13 -8.43 -14.17
N GLU A 37 -20.07 -7.85 -13.46
CA GLU A 37 -21.45 -7.67 -13.86
C GLU A 37 -21.72 -6.21 -14.31
N LYS A 38 -22.77 -6.00 -15.08
CA LYS A 38 -23.11 -4.69 -15.67
C LYS A 38 -23.28 -3.57 -14.64
N ASP A 39 -23.75 -3.92 -13.45
CA ASP A 39 -24.05 -2.96 -12.39
C ASP A 39 -22.98 -2.87 -11.30
N ASP A 40 -21.89 -3.62 -11.42
CA ASP A 40 -20.78 -3.60 -10.48
C ASP A 40 -20.09 -2.23 -10.44
N PHE A 41 -19.87 -1.69 -9.24
CA PHE A 41 -18.95 -0.61 -8.99
C PHE A 41 -17.53 -1.17 -8.90
N VAL A 42 -16.63 -0.69 -9.75
CA VAL A 42 -15.24 -1.16 -9.80
C VAL A 42 -14.29 -0.09 -9.28
N ALA A 43 -13.70 -0.31 -8.12
CA ALA A 43 -12.71 0.57 -7.54
C ALA A 43 -11.32 0.27 -8.11
N LEU A 44 -10.75 1.20 -8.86
CA LEU A 44 -9.36 1.16 -9.32
C LEU A 44 -8.50 1.94 -8.31
N LYS A 45 -7.89 1.23 -7.36
CA LYS A 45 -7.02 1.83 -6.36
C LYS A 45 -5.67 2.18 -6.95
N ILE A 46 -5.32 3.44 -6.86
CA ILE A 46 -4.05 3.96 -7.37
C ILE A 46 -3.52 5.04 -6.43
N HIS A 47 -2.21 5.25 -6.41
CA HIS A 47 -1.59 6.42 -5.78
C HIS A 47 -1.41 7.53 -6.82
N PHE A 48 -2.00 8.70 -6.58
CA PHE A 48 -1.98 9.81 -7.56
C PHE A 48 -0.66 10.59 -7.60
N GLY A 49 0.36 10.18 -6.84
CA GLY A 49 1.61 10.91 -6.70
C GLY A 49 1.54 11.99 -5.61
N GLU A 50 2.65 12.67 -5.36
CA GLU A 50 2.75 13.85 -4.50
C GLU A 50 3.29 15.02 -5.33
N LYS A 51 3.05 16.26 -4.89
CA LYS A 51 3.53 17.47 -5.57
C LYS A 51 5.04 17.37 -5.83
N ASN A 52 5.47 17.70 -7.04
CA ASN A 52 6.88 17.62 -7.50
C ASN A 52 7.46 16.20 -7.60
N ASN A 53 6.62 15.15 -7.62
CA ASN A 53 7.02 13.79 -7.92
C ASN A 53 6.48 13.42 -9.30
N THR A 54 7.27 12.76 -10.14
CA THR A 54 6.88 12.28 -11.48
C THR A 54 6.99 10.76 -11.61
N GLY A 55 7.27 10.06 -10.50
CA GLY A 55 7.40 8.59 -10.47
C GLY A 55 6.09 7.83 -10.57
N TYR A 56 4.95 8.44 -10.25
CA TYR A 56 3.65 7.81 -10.26
C TYR A 56 3.25 7.23 -11.62
N ILE A 57 2.32 6.28 -11.63
CA ILE A 57 1.79 5.69 -12.85
C ILE A 57 1.17 6.78 -13.74
N ASN A 58 1.65 6.90 -14.97
CA ASN A 58 1.10 7.89 -15.91
C ASN A 58 -0.36 7.54 -16.27
N PRO A 59 -1.31 8.48 -16.13
CA PRO A 59 -2.73 8.22 -16.41
C PRO A 59 -3.01 7.73 -17.84
N HIS A 60 -2.21 8.13 -18.84
CA HIS A 60 -2.35 7.64 -20.19
C HIS A 60 -2.12 6.14 -20.34
N TRP A 61 -1.32 5.52 -19.47
CA TRP A 61 -1.07 4.08 -19.50
C TRP A 61 -2.29 3.25 -19.07
N LEU A 62 -3.30 3.88 -18.48
CA LEU A 62 -4.48 3.20 -17.96
C LEU A 62 -5.67 3.18 -18.95
N GLN A 63 -5.59 3.93 -20.07
CA GLN A 63 -6.73 4.17 -20.94
C GLN A 63 -7.35 2.91 -21.53
N ASP A 64 -6.54 2.00 -22.10
CA ASP A 64 -7.07 0.78 -22.72
C ASP A 64 -7.58 -0.22 -21.69
N LEU A 65 -6.91 -0.32 -20.53
CA LEU A 65 -7.37 -1.11 -19.39
C LEU A 65 -8.74 -0.61 -18.89
N ILE A 66 -8.89 0.70 -18.74
CA ILE A 66 -10.16 1.30 -18.30
C ILE A 66 -11.26 1.08 -19.33
N ARG A 67 -10.96 1.25 -20.62
CA ARG A 67 -11.93 0.95 -21.69
C ARG A 67 -12.37 -0.51 -21.66
N GLU A 68 -11.47 -1.42 -21.33
CA GLU A 68 -11.81 -2.86 -21.20
C GLU A 68 -12.78 -3.11 -20.05
N ILE A 69 -12.58 -2.46 -18.90
CA ILE A 69 -13.51 -2.52 -17.76
C ILE A 69 -14.86 -1.92 -18.15
N GLN A 70 -14.86 -0.76 -18.81
CA GLN A 70 -16.09 -0.07 -19.24
C GLN A 70 -16.94 -0.85 -20.22
N ARG A 71 -16.37 -1.84 -20.95
CA ARG A 71 -17.15 -2.79 -21.75
C ARG A 71 -18.05 -3.68 -20.92
N LYS A 72 -17.74 -3.88 -19.64
CA LYS A 72 -18.52 -4.71 -18.70
C LYS A 72 -19.43 -3.87 -17.82
N THR A 73 -18.91 -2.80 -17.25
CA THR A 73 -19.66 -1.89 -16.38
C THR A 73 -19.24 -0.44 -16.62
N PRO A 74 -20.16 0.52 -16.71
CA PRO A 74 -19.84 1.95 -16.77
C PRO A 74 -19.46 2.55 -15.40
N ARG A 75 -19.52 1.75 -14.31
CA ARG A 75 -19.40 2.22 -12.93
C ARG A 75 -17.98 2.04 -12.35
N ALA A 76 -16.97 2.16 -13.21
CA ALA A 76 -15.57 2.17 -12.76
C ALA A 76 -15.16 3.57 -12.29
N PHE A 77 -14.28 3.65 -11.30
CA PHE A 77 -13.71 4.91 -10.81
C PHE A 77 -12.29 4.71 -10.29
N LEU A 78 -11.42 5.73 -10.47
CA LEU A 78 -10.12 5.80 -9.83
C LEU A 78 -10.26 6.30 -8.40
N THR A 79 -9.49 5.76 -7.48
CA THR A 79 -9.60 6.13 -6.07
C THR A 79 -8.30 6.00 -5.28
N ASP A 80 -8.16 6.84 -4.29
CA ASP A 80 -7.21 6.77 -3.17
C ASP A 80 -7.90 7.32 -1.91
N SER A 81 -7.28 7.22 -0.75
CA SER A 81 -7.75 7.82 0.49
C SER A 81 -6.79 8.91 0.99
N ASN A 82 -7.32 9.86 1.77
CA ASN A 82 -6.54 10.98 2.29
C ASN A 82 -5.39 10.51 3.19
N THR A 83 -4.34 11.33 3.26
CA THR A 83 -3.16 11.04 4.09
C THR A 83 -3.40 11.33 5.57
N LEU A 84 -2.56 10.73 6.41
CA LEU A 84 -2.52 10.98 7.85
C LEU A 84 -1.80 12.31 8.19
N TYR A 85 -0.87 12.73 7.34
CA TYR A 85 -0.08 13.95 7.51
C TYR A 85 -0.65 15.14 6.73
N VAL A 86 -0.31 16.33 7.15
CA VAL A 86 -0.67 17.59 6.46
C VAL A 86 0.04 17.67 5.11
N GLY A 87 -0.72 17.99 4.07
CA GLY A 87 -0.21 18.12 2.70
C GLY A 87 -1.35 18.20 1.69
N ASN A 88 -1.00 18.14 0.40
CA ASN A 88 -1.95 18.27 -0.70
C ASN A 88 -2.96 17.11 -0.78
N ARG A 89 -2.74 16.03 -0.05
CA ARG A 89 -3.63 14.87 0.02
C ARG A 89 -4.29 14.69 1.39
N SER A 90 -4.33 15.75 2.21
CA SER A 90 -4.92 15.69 3.55
C SER A 90 -6.43 15.91 3.59
N ASN A 91 -7.04 16.33 2.50
CA ASN A 91 -8.49 16.46 2.30
C ASN A 91 -8.83 16.22 0.83
N SER A 92 -10.08 15.87 0.55
CA SER A 92 -10.48 15.47 -0.80
C SER A 92 -10.38 16.57 -1.85
N ILE A 93 -10.57 17.83 -1.49
CA ILE A 93 -10.51 18.93 -2.47
C ILE A 93 -9.08 19.11 -2.98
N ASP A 94 -8.12 19.20 -2.07
CA ASP A 94 -6.73 19.38 -2.44
C ASP A 94 -6.16 18.09 -3.08
N HIS A 95 -6.60 16.92 -2.62
CA HIS A 95 -6.21 15.63 -3.19
C HIS A 95 -6.70 15.48 -4.64
N LEU A 96 -7.95 15.86 -4.94
CA LEU A 96 -8.48 15.88 -6.30
C LEU A 96 -7.75 16.89 -7.18
N ARG A 97 -7.47 18.09 -6.69
CA ARG A 97 -6.70 19.10 -7.44
C ARG A 97 -5.30 18.57 -7.78
N LEU A 98 -4.65 17.88 -6.84
CA LEU A 98 -3.35 17.26 -7.10
C LEU A 98 -3.48 16.15 -8.15
N ALA A 99 -4.46 15.25 -8.03
CA ALA A 99 -4.71 14.21 -9.02
C ALA A 99 -4.93 14.81 -10.42
N TRP A 100 -5.74 15.86 -10.53
CA TRP A 100 -5.97 16.57 -11.80
C TRP A 100 -4.70 17.22 -12.35
N SER A 101 -3.88 17.83 -11.50
CA SER A 101 -2.60 18.41 -11.94
C SER A 101 -1.60 17.37 -12.46
N HIS A 102 -1.80 16.10 -12.10
CA HIS A 102 -1.04 14.94 -12.58
C HIS A 102 -1.70 14.22 -13.77
N GLY A 103 -2.78 14.79 -14.32
CA GLY A 103 -3.46 14.26 -15.50
C GLY A 103 -4.54 13.22 -15.21
N PHE A 104 -4.87 12.93 -13.96
CA PHE A 104 -6.00 12.05 -13.63
C PHE A 104 -7.32 12.81 -13.75
N THR A 105 -7.66 13.21 -14.98
CA THR A 105 -8.90 13.90 -15.31
C THR A 105 -9.83 13.01 -16.14
N PRO A 106 -11.15 13.20 -16.10
CA PRO A 106 -12.08 12.41 -16.91
C PRO A 106 -11.77 12.42 -18.41
N ASP A 107 -11.24 13.53 -18.93
CA ASP A 107 -10.87 13.66 -20.35
C ASP A 107 -9.71 12.71 -20.73
N ILE A 108 -8.78 12.44 -19.80
CA ILE A 108 -7.63 11.59 -20.04
C ILE A 108 -7.95 10.14 -19.68
N VAL A 109 -8.51 9.88 -18.48
CA VAL A 109 -8.72 8.51 -18.00
C VAL A 109 -10.08 7.93 -18.35
N GLY A 110 -11.06 8.76 -18.71
CA GLY A 110 -12.39 8.32 -19.15
C GLY A 110 -13.34 7.87 -18.02
N ILE A 111 -12.94 8.00 -16.76
CA ILE A 111 -13.73 7.65 -15.57
C ILE A 111 -13.54 8.69 -14.45
N PRO A 112 -14.49 8.80 -13.50
CA PRO A 112 -14.36 9.73 -12.38
C PRO A 112 -13.23 9.35 -11.42
N VAL A 113 -12.71 10.35 -10.71
CA VAL A 113 -11.82 10.21 -9.56
C VAL A 113 -12.61 10.50 -8.28
N ILE A 114 -12.62 9.58 -7.33
CA ILE A 114 -13.33 9.68 -6.05
C ILE A 114 -12.33 9.45 -4.92
N ILE A 115 -12.30 10.33 -3.93
CA ILE A 115 -11.49 10.12 -2.72
C ILE A 115 -12.29 9.32 -1.71
N ALA A 116 -11.76 8.15 -1.34
CA ALA A 116 -12.51 7.06 -0.74
C ALA A 116 -13.03 7.32 0.69
N ASP A 117 -12.40 8.22 1.45
CA ASP A 117 -12.71 8.50 2.85
C ASP A 117 -13.44 9.85 3.07
N GLY A 118 -14.10 10.38 2.01
CA GLY A 118 -14.92 11.58 2.04
C GLY A 118 -14.10 12.88 2.21
N LEU A 119 -14.77 14.02 2.29
CA LEU A 119 -14.17 15.36 2.22
C LEU A 119 -12.99 15.56 3.18
N THR A 120 -13.09 15.06 4.38
CA THR A 120 -12.11 15.31 5.47
C THR A 120 -11.47 14.03 6.00
N GLY A 121 -11.58 12.90 5.29
CA GLY A 121 -11.04 11.62 5.73
C GLY A 121 -11.81 10.99 6.91
N ARG A 122 -13.11 11.32 7.06
CA ARG A 122 -13.97 10.86 8.16
C ARG A 122 -14.98 9.79 7.76
N ASP A 123 -15.06 9.44 6.50
CA ASP A 123 -15.87 8.29 6.05
C ASP A 123 -15.09 7.01 6.35
N VAL A 124 -15.33 6.50 7.56
CA VAL A 124 -14.58 5.41 8.21
C VAL A 124 -15.53 4.33 8.61
N HIS A 125 -15.26 3.11 8.18
CA HIS A 125 -16.02 1.93 8.57
C HIS A 125 -15.11 0.90 9.25
N GLU A 126 -15.53 0.46 10.42
CA GLU A 126 -14.82 -0.59 11.14
C GLU A 126 -15.28 -1.96 10.64
N THR A 127 -14.37 -2.68 10.01
CA THR A 127 -14.61 -3.99 9.41
C THR A 127 -13.88 -5.05 10.21
N LYS A 128 -14.62 -6.02 10.75
CA LYS A 128 -14.02 -7.17 11.47
C LYS A 128 -13.33 -8.06 10.46
N ARG A 129 -12.10 -8.43 10.76
CA ARG A 129 -11.38 -9.44 9.99
C ARG A 129 -12.00 -10.81 10.23
N ALA A 130 -12.39 -11.50 9.16
CA ALA A 130 -12.73 -12.91 9.28
C ALA A 130 -11.47 -13.73 9.62
N PRO A 131 -11.58 -14.83 10.40
CA PRO A 131 -10.45 -15.72 10.62
C PRO A 131 -9.89 -16.18 9.27
N GLY A 132 -8.60 -15.94 9.01
CA GLY A 132 -7.93 -16.49 7.84
C GLY A 132 -7.90 -18.02 7.92
N THR A 133 -8.02 -18.71 6.80
CA THR A 133 -7.72 -20.13 6.71
C THR A 133 -6.25 -20.31 7.02
N GLN A 134 -5.92 -20.92 8.16
CA GLN A 134 -4.54 -21.27 8.48
C GLN A 134 -4.08 -22.32 7.46
N HIS A 135 -3.17 -21.94 6.57
CA HIS A 135 -2.40 -22.94 5.86
C HIS A 135 -1.42 -23.57 6.85
N ALA A 136 -1.43 -24.88 6.96
CA ALA A 136 -0.43 -25.60 7.72
C ALA A 136 0.98 -25.17 7.24
N PRO A 137 1.93 -24.94 8.13
CA PRO A 137 3.27 -24.55 7.73
C PRO A 137 3.85 -25.63 6.80
N HIS A 138 4.24 -25.23 5.59
CA HIS A 138 5.03 -26.10 4.74
C HIS A 138 6.32 -26.46 5.46
N PRO A 139 6.76 -27.75 5.42
CA PRO A 139 8.07 -28.11 5.96
C PRO A 139 9.15 -27.28 5.24
N PRO A 140 10.19 -26.84 5.94
CA PRO A 140 11.25 -26.06 5.34
C PRO A 140 11.85 -26.83 4.16
N SER A 141 11.90 -26.18 3.01
CA SER A 141 12.57 -26.70 1.82
C SER A 141 14.02 -27.02 2.18
N ALA A 142 14.44 -28.24 1.83
CA ALA A 142 15.81 -28.69 2.06
C ALA A 142 16.80 -27.70 1.43
N PRO A 143 17.92 -27.40 2.11
CA PRO A 143 18.90 -26.46 1.57
C PRO A 143 19.52 -27.04 0.29
N HIS A 144 19.51 -26.26 -0.79
CA HIS A 144 20.30 -26.54 -1.97
C HIS A 144 21.78 -26.60 -1.59
N THR A 145 22.40 -27.75 -1.70
CA THR A 145 23.83 -27.96 -1.53
C THR A 145 24.59 -27.34 -2.70
N PRO A 146 25.45 -26.34 -2.48
CA PRO A 146 26.46 -25.98 -3.47
C PRO A 146 27.66 -26.93 -3.32
N SER A 147 28.15 -27.44 -4.43
CA SER A 147 29.33 -28.24 -4.54
C SER A 147 30.57 -27.50 -4.01
N THR A 148 31.32 -28.22 -3.22
CA THR A 148 32.64 -28.03 -2.64
C THR A 148 33.63 -27.10 -3.34
N GLN A 149 34.25 -26.14 -2.55
CA GLN A 149 35.71 -26.09 -2.36
C GLN A 149 36.09 -25.18 -1.16
N ARG A 150 36.71 -25.85 -0.19
CA ARG A 150 37.79 -25.62 0.78
C ARG A 150 38.08 -24.24 1.40
N ALA A 151 38.09 -24.32 2.74
CA ALA A 151 38.52 -23.39 3.80
C ALA A 151 40.04 -22.97 3.75
N PRO A 152 40.59 -22.05 4.65
CA PRO A 152 40.47 -22.21 6.10
C PRO A 152 40.26 -20.92 6.96
N SER A 153 39.66 -21.09 8.09
CA SER A 153 39.92 -20.74 9.52
C SER A 153 40.35 -19.35 9.97
N ALA A 154 39.55 -18.79 10.91
CA ALA A 154 39.90 -18.52 12.31
C ALA A 154 38.73 -17.93 13.09
N PRO A 155 38.70 -17.94 14.42
CA PRO A 155 37.47 -18.05 15.22
C PRO A 155 36.96 -16.70 15.70
N HIS A 156 35.64 -16.52 15.63
CA HIS A 156 34.93 -15.43 16.32
C HIS A 156 34.02 -16.00 17.41
N THR A 157 34.16 -15.43 18.59
CA THR A 157 33.39 -15.62 19.82
C THR A 157 31.85 -15.64 19.59
N PRO A 158 31.11 -16.43 20.36
CA PRO A 158 29.68 -16.58 20.17
C PRO A 158 28.93 -15.34 20.66
N HIS A 159 28.29 -14.66 19.75
CA HIS A 159 27.21 -13.76 20.09
C HIS A 159 26.01 -14.58 20.57
N THR A 160 25.53 -14.26 21.75
CA THR A 160 24.31 -14.79 22.36
C THR A 160 23.16 -14.82 21.37
N LEU A 161 22.72 -16.03 21.05
CA LEU A 161 21.48 -16.28 20.32
C LEU A 161 20.30 -15.71 21.12
N HIS A 162 19.80 -14.54 20.71
CA HIS A 162 18.45 -14.13 21.10
C HIS A 162 17.47 -15.09 20.45
N THR A 163 16.92 -15.99 21.22
CA THR A 163 15.74 -16.76 20.84
C THR A 163 14.63 -15.78 20.47
N PRO A 164 14.05 -15.87 19.26
CA PRO A 164 12.92 -15.03 18.92
C PRO A 164 11.77 -15.35 19.88
N PRO A 165 11.03 -14.34 20.38
CA PRO A 165 9.89 -14.58 21.25
C PRO A 165 8.88 -15.45 20.51
N THR A 166 8.35 -16.44 21.21
CA THR A 166 7.26 -17.32 20.78
C THR A 166 6.08 -16.45 20.30
N PRO A 167 5.44 -16.75 19.15
CA PRO A 167 4.34 -15.91 18.64
C PRO A 167 3.12 -16.02 19.56
N THR A 168 2.89 -15.02 20.37
CA THR A 168 1.78 -14.94 21.32
C THR A 168 0.59 -14.12 20.82
N SER A 169 0.34 -14.01 19.59
CA SER A 169 -0.96 -13.80 18.92
C SER A 169 -0.77 -13.69 17.42
N LEU A 170 -1.56 -14.42 16.67
CA LEU A 170 -1.55 -14.47 15.21
C LEU A 170 -2.05 -13.18 14.55
N SER A 171 -2.50 -12.19 15.31
CA SER A 171 -3.05 -10.94 14.80
C SER A 171 -2.74 -9.76 15.70
N HIS A 172 -2.36 -8.64 15.05
CA HIS A 172 -2.11 -7.35 15.70
C HIS A 172 -3.34 -6.45 15.75
N ILE A 173 -4.35 -6.73 14.90
CA ILE A 173 -5.58 -5.94 14.83
C ILE A 173 -6.82 -6.83 15.08
N LYS A 174 -7.83 -6.27 15.74
CA LYS A 174 -9.13 -6.91 15.91
C LYS A 174 -10.09 -6.60 14.76
N SER A 175 -9.94 -5.42 14.20
CA SER A 175 -10.73 -4.87 13.09
C SER A 175 -9.89 -3.90 12.30
N ALA A 176 -10.23 -3.69 11.02
CA ALA A 176 -9.62 -2.69 10.17
C ALA A 176 -10.56 -1.52 9.94
N LYS A 177 -10.03 -0.30 9.96
CA LYS A 177 -10.79 0.94 9.71
C LYS A 177 -10.60 1.32 8.24
N ILE A 178 -11.55 0.92 7.40
CA ILE A 178 -11.51 1.04 5.94
C ILE A 178 -12.30 2.27 5.48
N SER A 179 -11.88 2.90 4.38
CA SER A 179 -12.56 4.02 3.75
C SER A 179 -13.82 3.58 3.02
N GLY A 180 -14.91 4.37 3.10
CA GLY A 180 -16.26 3.97 2.69
C GLY A 180 -16.42 3.57 1.24
N ALA A 181 -15.76 4.25 0.28
CA ALA A 181 -15.89 3.92 -1.13
C ALA A 181 -15.43 2.48 -1.46
N PHE A 182 -14.46 1.92 -0.73
CA PHE A 182 -14.03 0.54 -0.92
C PHE A 182 -15.07 -0.48 -0.43
N LEU A 183 -15.86 -0.13 0.57
CA LEU A 183 -16.95 -0.98 1.08
C LEU A 183 -18.21 -0.90 0.21
N SER A 184 -18.34 0.17 -0.55
CA SER A 184 -19.47 0.43 -1.46
C SER A 184 -19.18 -0.03 -2.89
N SER A 185 -18.06 -0.69 -3.15
CA SER A 185 -17.70 -1.23 -4.46
C SER A 185 -17.75 -2.76 -4.49
N ASP A 186 -18.05 -3.32 -5.65
CA ASP A 186 -18.27 -4.76 -5.86
C ASP A 186 -17.01 -5.48 -6.33
N ALA A 187 -16.12 -4.75 -7.01
CA ALA A 187 -14.85 -5.27 -7.52
C ALA A 187 -13.70 -4.28 -7.30
N PHE A 188 -12.49 -4.81 -7.25
CA PHE A 188 -11.29 -4.06 -6.90
C PHE A 188 -10.13 -4.40 -7.82
N LEU A 189 -9.47 -3.37 -8.34
CA LEU A 189 -8.22 -3.49 -9.06
C LEU A 189 -7.17 -2.59 -8.41
N CYS A 190 -6.09 -3.19 -7.92
CA CYS A 190 -4.98 -2.47 -7.31
C CYS A 190 -3.91 -2.17 -8.36
N LEU A 191 -3.73 -0.90 -8.68
CA LEU A 191 -2.74 -0.40 -9.62
C LEU A 191 -1.58 0.19 -8.82
N THR A 192 -0.41 -0.44 -8.86
CA THR A 192 0.69 -0.09 -7.96
C THR A 192 1.96 0.22 -8.72
N HIS A 193 2.53 1.39 -8.49
CA HIS A 193 3.92 1.67 -8.81
C HIS A 193 4.81 1.07 -7.72
N VAL A 194 5.69 0.14 -8.09
CA VAL A 194 6.61 -0.49 -7.14
C VAL A 194 7.78 0.43 -6.85
N THR A 195 8.06 0.67 -5.56
CA THR A 195 9.14 1.55 -5.11
C THR A 195 9.79 1.02 -3.83
N GLY A 196 10.92 1.57 -3.46
CA GLY A 196 11.40 1.48 -2.08
C GLY A 196 10.51 2.28 -1.12
N HIS A 197 10.69 2.07 0.19
CA HIS A 197 9.93 2.79 1.20
C HIS A 197 10.69 2.86 2.54
N VAL A 198 10.72 4.06 3.13
CA VAL A 198 11.49 4.38 4.35
C VAL A 198 11.14 3.54 5.58
N GLN A 199 9.92 3.05 5.71
CA GLN A 199 9.46 2.29 6.89
C GLN A 199 9.16 0.81 6.59
N THR A 200 8.92 0.45 5.34
CA THR A 200 8.54 -0.91 4.97
C THR A 200 9.52 -1.58 4.00
N GLY A 201 10.61 -0.89 3.64
CA GLY A 201 11.60 -1.33 2.67
C GLY A 201 11.08 -1.34 1.24
N ILE A 202 9.94 -1.97 0.98
CA ILE A 202 9.24 -1.98 -0.31
C ILE A 202 7.82 -1.41 -0.16
N GLY A 203 7.38 -0.65 -1.16
CA GLY A 203 6.00 -0.24 -1.36
C GLY A 203 5.45 -0.89 -2.63
N ALA A 204 4.60 -1.91 -2.48
CA ALA A 204 3.99 -2.65 -3.58
C ALA A 204 2.49 -2.91 -3.32
N ALA A 205 1.86 -3.94 -3.88
CA ALA A 205 0.42 -4.18 -3.81
C ALA A 205 -0.10 -4.30 -2.38
N ILE A 206 0.60 -5.04 -1.49
CA ILE A 206 0.20 -5.19 -0.08
C ILE A 206 0.10 -3.81 0.60
N LYS A 207 1.11 -2.96 0.41
CA LYS A 207 1.10 -1.60 0.97
C LYS A 207 0.02 -0.73 0.34
N ASN A 208 -0.12 -0.75 -0.99
CA ASN A 208 -1.11 0.04 -1.71
C ASN A 208 -2.55 -0.34 -1.30
N MET A 209 -2.81 -1.61 -1.05
CA MET A 209 -4.08 -2.10 -0.53
C MET A 209 -4.22 -1.85 0.98
N GLY A 210 -3.29 -2.33 1.81
CA GLY A 210 -3.41 -2.30 3.27
C GLY A 210 -3.38 -0.89 3.85
N MET A 211 -2.41 -0.06 3.43
CA MET A 211 -2.31 1.34 3.87
C MET A 211 -3.22 2.26 3.04
N GLY A 212 -3.29 2.01 1.71
CA GLY A 212 -4.00 2.89 0.78
C GLY A 212 -5.52 2.81 0.89
N CYS A 213 -6.11 1.67 1.25
CA CYS A 213 -7.55 1.54 1.48
C CYS A 213 -7.97 1.87 2.92
N ALA A 214 -7.02 1.97 3.84
CA ALA A 214 -7.29 2.40 5.20
C ALA A 214 -7.72 3.87 5.24
N SER A 215 -8.72 4.17 6.05
CA SER A 215 -9.08 5.54 6.40
C SER A 215 -7.94 6.22 7.20
N ARG A 216 -8.05 7.52 7.45
CA ARG A 216 -7.07 8.22 8.29
C ARG A 216 -6.89 7.54 9.66
N ALA A 217 -7.98 7.13 10.30
CA ALA A 217 -7.94 6.40 11.57
C ALA A 217 -7.23 5.04 11.41
N GLY A 218 -7.45 4.34 10.30
CA GLY A 218 -6.77 3.08 9.99
C GLY A 218 -5.28 3.26 9.71
N LYS A 219 -4.90 4.35 9.04
CA LYS A 219 -3.48 4.68 8.85
C LYS A 219 -2.78 4.97 10.18
N LEU A 220 -3.45 5.69 11.08
CA LEU A 220 -2.90 5.94 12.43
C LEU A 220 -2.75 4.64 13.22
N ASP A 221 -3.74 3.75 13.19
CA ASP A 221 -3.71 2.44 13.83
C ASP A 221 -2.54 1.56 13.34
N GLN A 222 -2.21 1.64 12.06
CA GLN A 222 -1.06 0.93 11.50
C GLN A 222 0.29 1.53 11.92
N HIS A 223 0.40 2.85 12.00
CA HIS A 223 1.67 3.57 12.27
C HIS A 223 1.98 3.80 13.73
N SER A 224 1.01 3.69 14.62
CA SER A 224 1.19 4.02 16.02
C SER A 224 0.32 3.16 16.93
N ASN A 225 0.86 2.81 18.09
CA ASN A 225 0.10 2.17 19.16
C ASN A 225 -0.37 3.17 20.21
N VAL A 226 -0.06 4.45 20.05
CA VAL A 226 -0.39 5.51 20.99
C VAL A 226 -1.18 6.62 20.32
N HIS A 227 -2.00 7.30 21.10
CA HIS A 227 -2.79 8.44 20.64
C HIS A 227 -1.89 9.63 20.29
N PRO A 228 -2.36 10.56 19.43
CA PRO A 228 -1.63 11.78 19.15
C PRO A 228 -1.34 12.58 20.43
N ARG A 229 -0.24 13.33 20.43
CA ARG A 229 0.18 14.16 21.56
C ARG A 229 0.33 15.61 21.13
N VAL A 230 0.06 16.53 22.04
CA VAL A 230 0.22 17.96 21.82
C VAL A 230 1.58 18.41 22.34
N SER A 231 2.31 19.16 21.50
CA SER A 231 3.49 19.90 21.95
C SER A 231 3.05 21.24 22.50
N ALA A 232 3.07 21.42 23.82
CA ALA A 232 2.71 22.67 24.46
C ALA A 232 3.50 23.86 23.89
N LYS A 233 4.82 23.68 23.63
CA LYS A 233 5.69 24.71 23.04
C LYS A 233 5.25 25.14 21.65
N ALA A 234 4.70 24.26 20.83
CA ALA A 234 4.26 24.56 19.46
C ALA A 234 2.79 24.97 19.40
N CYS A 235 1.99 24.61 20.39
CA CYS A 235 0.57 24.96 20.45
C CYS A 235 0.40 26.47 20.57
N ARG A 236 -0.54 27.03 19.81
CA ARG A 236 -0.89 28.47 19.85
C ARG A 236 -2.27 28.70 20.48
N ASN A 237 -2.80 27.70 21.13
CA ASN A 237 -4.11 27.74 21.80
C ASN A 237 -5.25 28.28 20.92
N CYS A 238 -5.24 28.00 19.64
CA CYS A 238 -6.21 28.52 18.67
C CYS A 238 -7.54 27.76 18.66
N SER A 239 -7.66 26.71 19.46
CA SER A 239 -8.86 25.89 19.70
C SER A 239 -9.45 25.18 18.47
N LEU A 240 -8.91 25.34 17.28
CA LEU A 240 -9.44 24.76 16.03
C LEU A 240 -9.61 23.23 16.12
N CYS A 241 -8.74 22.54 16.83
CA CYS A 241 -8.80 21.09 16.97
C CYS A 241 -10.02 20.58 17.77
N PHE A 242 -10.65 21.42 18.59
CA PHE A 242 -11.89 21.08 19.30
C PHE A 242 -13.02 20.81 18.31
N ASP A 243 -13.24 21.71 17.36
CA ASP A 243 -14.33 21.64 16.38
C ASP A 243 -14.22 20.38 15.49
N TYR A 244 -13.02 19.81 15.40
CA TYR A 244 -12.73 18.66 14.57
C TYR A 244 -12.62 17.35 15.35
N CYS A 245 -12.73 17.39 16.68
CA CYS A 245 -12.67 16.17 17.49
C CYS A 245 -14.06 15.52 17.64
N PRO A 246 -14.34 14.37 16.95
CA PRO A 246 -15.66 13.76 17.02
C PRO A 246 -15.96 13.05 18.35
N ALA A 247 -14.96 12.96 19.24
CA ALA A 247 -15.04 12.25 20.53
C ALA A 247 -14.89 13.20 21.72
N ASP A 248 -14.86 14.51 21.52
CA ASP A 248 -14.63 15.52 22.56
C ASP A 248 -13.43 15.17 23.46
N ALA A 249 -12.41 14.59 22.85
CA ALA A 249 -11.22 14.13 23.55
C ALA A 249 -10.16 15.22 23.74
N ILE A 250 -10.39 16.45 23.25
CA ILE A 250 -9.45 17.57 23.37
C ILE A 250 -9.97 18.49 24.46
N VAL A 251 -9.10 18.82 25.40
CA VAL A 251 -9.44 19.67 26.55
C VAL A 251 -8.48 20.85 26.62
N GLN A 252 -8.94 21.94 27.23
CA GLN A 252 -8.13 23.12 27.49
C GLN A 252 -7.19 22.86 28.67
N ALA A 253 -5.91 23.18 28.48
CA ALA A 253 -4.90 23.21 29.52
C ALA A 253 -4.31 24.65 29.62
N GLU A 254 -3.38 24.86 30.54
CA GLU A 254 -2.74 26.16 30.69
C GLU A 254 -1.86 26.48 29.46
N GLY A 255 -2.30 27.46 28.67
CA GLY A 255 -1.61 27.93 27.48
C GLY A 255 -1.58 26.99 26.26
N HIS A 256 -2.16 25.80 26.35
CA HIS A 256 -2.23 24.86 25.27
C HIS A 256 -3.48 23.95 25.39
N VAL A 257 -3.63 23.02 24.47
CA VAL A 257 -4.66 21.98 24.55
C VAL A 257 -4.03 20.63 24.86
N GLU A 258 -4.80 19.71 25.46
CA GLU A 258 -4.38 18.34 25.73
C GLU A 258 -5.35 17.34 25.11
N ILE A 259 -4.89 16.11 24.87
CA ILE A 259 -5.70 15.01 24.37
C ILE A 259 -5.90 14.01 25.51
N VAL A 260 -7.15 13.77 25.86
CA VAL A 260 -7.57 12.78 26.86
C VAL A 260 -7.60 11.41 26.22
N ASP A 261 -6.65 10.54 26.60
CA ASP A 261 -6.44 9.23 25.96
C ASP A 261 -7.68 8.34 26.05
N GLU A 262 -8.39 8.34 27.17
CA GLU A 262 -9.56 7.51 27.40
C GLU A 262 -10.75 7.89 26.49
N LYS A 263 -10.78 9.12 25.99
CA LYS A 263 -11.78 9.60 25.05
C LYS A 263 -11.32 9.51 23.60
N CYS A 264 -10.01 9.47 23.37
CA CYS A 264 -9.45 9.55 22.02
C CYS A 264 -9.70 8.25 21.23
N ILE A 265 -10.44 8.36 20.13
CA ILE A 265 -10.74 7.23 19.24
C ILE A 265 -9.68 7.04 18.12
N GLY A 266 -8.58 7.78 18.15
CA GLY A 266 -7.50 7.65 17.17
C GLY A 266 -7.90 8.00 15.72
N CYS A 267 -8.85 8.92 15.51
CA CYS A 267 -9.30 9.29 14.16
C CYS A 267 -8.31 10.14 13.36
N GLY A 268 -7.31 10.76 14.01
CA GLY A 268 -6.29 11.58 13.38
C GLY A 268 -6.76 12.93 12.83
N ALA A 269 -8.02 13.34 13.02
CA ALA A 269 -8.54 14.60 12.49
C ALA A 269 -7.76 15.82 13.02
N CYS A 270 -7.40 15.82 14.28
CA CYS A 270 -6.64 16.89 14.92
C CYS A 270 -5.23 17.08 14.33
N LEU A 271 -4.61 16.04 13.79
CA LEU A 271 -3.30 16.11 13.15
C LEU A 271 -3.31 16.99 11.90
N VAL A 272 -4.35 16.85 11.07
CA VAL A 272 -4.46 17.56 9.78
C VAL A 272 -4.97 18.98 9.91
N VAL A 273 -5.75 19.28 10.95
CA VAL A 273 -6.29 20.65 11.13
C VAL A 273 -5.34 21.56 11.87
N CYS A 274 -4.33 21.03 12.55
CA CYS A 274 -3.39 21.82 13.31
C CYS A 274 -2.41 22.58 12.41
N LYS A 275 -2.70 23.85 12.12
CA LYS A 275 -1.90 24.75 11.27
C LYS A 275 -0.47 24.97 11.80
N TYR A 276 -0.25 24.72 13.08
CA TYR A 276 1.05 24.92 13.74
C TYR A 276 1.83 23.63 13.91
N SER A 277 1.32 22.51 13.38
CA SER A 277 1.91 21.17 13.54
C SER A 277 2.24 20.84 15.01
N ALA A 278 1.44 21.37 15.93
CA ALA A 278 1.63 21.17 17.37
C ALA A 278 1.13 19.78 17.81
N ILE A 279 0.19 19.21 17.08
CA ILE A 279 -0.32 17.85 17.36
C ILE A 279 0.48 16.88 16.48
N LYS A 280 1.09 15.90 17.13
CA LYS A 280 1.93 14.89 16.49
C LYS A 280 1.56 13.51 17.00
N PHE A 281 1.76 12.50 16.18
CA PHE A 281 1.83 11.12 16.66
C PHE A 281 3.27 10.62 16.55
N ARG A 282 3.59 9.60 17.31
CA ARG A 282 4.90 8.97 17.20
C ARG A 282 4.84 7.92 16.11
N TRP A 283 5.85 7.93 15.27
CA TRP A 283 6.13 6.84 14.35
C TRP A 283 6.90 5.76 15.13
N ASP A 284 6.26 5.19 16.16
CA ASP A 284 6.88 4.31 17.14
C ASP A 284 6.59 2.81 16.90
N GLU A 285 5.78 2.52 15.88
CA GLU A 285 5.65 1.15 15.44
C GLU A 285 6.96 0.71 14.78
N ASP A 286 7.52 -0.42 15.23
CA ASP A 286 8.69 -0.98 14.57
C ASP A 286 8.33 -1.42 13.14
N ALA A 287 9.34 -1.43 12.26
CA ALA A 287 9.16 -1.71 10.85
C ALA A 287 8.53 -3.09 10.58
N ARG A 288 8.77 -4.08 11.44
CA ARG A 288 8.18 -5.40 11.33
C ARG A 288 6.69 -5.35 11.62
N ARG A 289 6.30 -4.79 12.76
CA ARG A 289 4.91 -4.75 13.21
C ARG A 289 4.04 -3.88 12.31
N LEU A 290 4.59 -2.78 11.77
CA LEU A 290 3.93 -1.98 10.74
C LEU A 290 3.61 -2.82 9.51
N GLN A 291 4.57 -3.61 9.01
CA GLN A 291 4.41 -4.46 7.85
C GLN A 291 3.37 -5.57 8.11
N GLU A 292 3.40 -6.17 9.30
CA GLU A 292 2.45 -7.21 9.71
C GLU A 292 1.02 -6.64 9.82
N LYS A 293 0.81 -5.50 10.47
CA LYS A 293 -0.49 -4.81 10.50
C LYS A 293 -0.99 -4.45 9.10
N MET A 294 -0.10 -3.96 8.24
CA MET A 294 -0.42 -3.61 6.86
C MET A 294 -0.92 -4.82 6.06
N ALA A 295 -0.30 -5.99 6.23
CA ALA A 295 -0.79 -7.24 5.63
C ALA A 295 -2.16 -7.67 6.17
N GLU A 296 -2.44 -7.45 7.46
CA GLU A 296 -3.75 -7.73 8.06
C GLU A 296 -4.85 -6.81 7.53
N TYR A 297 -4.54 -5.52 7.33
CA TYR A 297 -5.44 -4.59 6.66
C TYR A 297 -5.69 -5.01 5.21
N ALA A 298 -4.65 -5.43 4.48
CA ALA A 298 -4.77 -5.92 3.12
C ALA A 298 -5.67 -7.16 3.03
N LEU A 299 -5.52 -8.12 3.95
CA LEU A 299 -6.41 -9.29 4.03
C LEU A 299 -7.86 -8.90 4.26
N THR A 300 -8.11 -7.92 5.16
CA THR A 300 -9.48 -7.44 5.42
C THR A 300 -10.09 -6.84 4.16
N VAL A 301 -9.34 -6.04 3.40
CA VAL A 301 -9.79 -5.49 2.11
C VAL A 301 -10.06 -6.60 1.10
N GLN A 302 -9.15 -7.58 0.97
CA GLN A 302 -9.34 -8.71 0.05
C GLN A 302 -10.63 -9.50 0.35
N GLN A 303 -10.97 -9.69 1.62
CA GLN A 303 -12.17 -10.42 2.04
C GLN A 303 -13.48 -9.72 1.65
N ILE A 304 -13.46 -8.38 1.47
CA ILE A 304 -14.63 -7.62 1.02
C ILE A 304 -15.08 -8.07 -0.37
N TYR A 305 -14.13 -8.28 -1.28
CA TYR A 305 -14.42 -8.44 -2.71
C TYR A 305 -14.69 -9.89 -3.16
N LYS A 306 -14.60 -10.88 -2.28
CA LYS A 306 -15.00 -12.28 -2.54
C LYS A 306 -14.47 -12.87 -3.85
N GLY A 307 -13.23 -12.53 -4.21
CA GLY A 307 -12.57 -12.99 -5.43
C GLY A 307 -12.78 -12.12 -6.68
N LYS A 308 -13.53 -11.00 -6.61
CA LYS A 308 -13.55 -9.95 -7.64
C LYS A 308 -12.42 -8.95 -7.40
N ILE A 309 -11.18 -9.43 -7.30
CA ILE A 309 -9.98 -8.65 -6.99
C ILE A 309 -8.83 -8.99 -7.92
N GLY A 310 -8.02 -8.00 -8.27
CA GLY A 310 -6.80 -8.18 -9.06
C GLY A 310 -5.74 -7.14 -8.73
N PHE A 311 -4.49 -7.46 -9.05
CA PHE A 311 -3.32 -6.63 -8.77
C PHE A 311 -2.50 -6.44 -10.04
N ILE A 312 -2.07 -5.22 -10.29
CA ILE A 312 -1.14 -4.86 -11.36
C ILE A 312 -0.02 -4.01 -10.76
N ASN A 313 1.21 -4.52 -10.82
CA ASN A 313 2.40 -3.83 -10.34
C ASN A 313 3.21 -3.31 -11.53
N PHE A 314 3.49 -2.01 -11.56
CA PHE A 314 4.34 -1.36 -12.55
C PHE A 314 5.77 -1.30 -12.00
N LEU A 315 6.66 -2.06 -12.64
CA LEU A 315 8.09 -2.13 -12.32
C LEU A 315 8.86 -1.24 -13.29
N THR A 316 8.47 0.01 -13.37
CA THR A 316 9.06 1.06 -14.21
C THR A 316 9.42 2.24 -13.32
N LYS A 317 10.51 2.95 -13.61
CA LYS A 317 10.99 4.10 -12.81
C LYS A 317 11.10 3.78 -11.30
N ILE A 318 11.51 2.57 -10.95
CA ILE A 318 11.61 2.16 -9.53
C ILE A 318 12.63 3.05 -8.82
N THR A 319 12.18 3.72 -7.76
CA THR A 319 12.98 4.66 -6.97
C THR A 319 13.20 4.17 -5.54
N LYS A 320 14.16 4.79 -4.84
CA LYS A 320 14.46 4.47 -3.43
C LYS A 320 13.29 4.80 -2.49
N ASP A 321 12.64 5.95 -2.70
CA ASP A 321 11.49 6.39 -1.91
C ASP A 321 10.20 6.22 -2.71
N CYS A 322 9.07 6.20 -2.03
CA CYS A 322 7.76 6.07 -2.67
C CYS A 322 7.26 7.41 -3.24
N ASP A 323 6.26 7.34 -4.11
CA ASP A 323 5.58 8.49 -4.72
C ASP A 323 4.90 9.42 -3.71
N CYS A 324 4.88 9.05 -2.43
CA CYS A 324 4.42 9.91 -1.34
C CYS A 324 5.44 10.98 -0.93
N MET A 325 6.66 10.95 -1.50
CA MET A 325 7.68 11.97 -1.28
C MET A 325 7.58 13.07 -2.34
N SER A 326 7.65 14.32 -1.90
CA SER A 326 7.47 15.52 -2.74
C SER A 326 8.74 15.88 -3.54
N LYS A 327 9.36 14.90 -4.16
CA LYS A 327 10.57 15.07 -4.98
C LYS A 327 10.77 13.92 -5.94
N ASP A 328 11.33 14.20 -7.09
CA ASP A 328 11.83 13.18 -8.00
C ASP A 328 13.11 12.54 -7.49
N GLN A 329 13.32 11.30 -7.90
CA GLN A 329 14.48 10.51 -7.52
C GLN A 329 14.99 9.70 -8.71
N PRO A 330 16.32 9.38 -8.72
CA PRO A 330 16.87 8.49 -9.72
C PRO A 330 16.31 7.08 -9.57
N ARG A 331 16.21 6.38 -10.68
CA ARG A 331 15.90 4.95 -10.71
C ARG A 331 16.98 4.17 -9.98
N ILE A 332 16.59 3.15 -9.21
CA ILE A 332 17.52 2.23 -8.53
C ILE A 332 17.81 0.97 -9.34
N VAL A 333 17.04 0.72 -10.38
CA VAL A 333 17.16 -0.40 -11.32
C VAL A 333 16.54 0.00 -12.66
N GLU A 334 16.98 -0.63 -13.76
CA GLU A 334 16.35 -0.49 -15.07
C GLU A 334 14.89 -0.97 -15.04
N ASP A 335 14.09 -0.43 -15.96
CA ASP A 335 12.69 -0.82 -16.10
C ASP A 335 12.55 -2.30 -16.44
N ILE A 336 11.58 -2.97 -15.85
CA ILE A 336 11.39 -4.42 -16.00
C ILE A 336 10.10 -4.74 -16.76
N GLY A 337 8.99 -4.12 -16.36
CA GLY A 337 7.72 -4.39 -16.98
C GLY A 337 6.52 -4.16 -16.08
N ILE A 338 5.40 -4.77 -16.48
CA ILE A 338 4.13 -4.75 -15.77
C ILE A 338 3.82 -6.18 -15.32
N LEU A 339 3.57 -6.37 -14.04
CA LEU A 339 3.12 -7.65 -13.48
C LEU A 339 1.61 -7.64 -13.26
N ALA A 340 0.99 -8.82 -13.36
CA ALA A 340 -0.40 -9.05 -13.00
C ALA A 340 -0.56 -10.35 -12.22
N SER A 341 -1.40 -10.34 -11.16
CA SER A 341 -1.78 -11.53 -10.39
C SER A 341 -3.09 -11.30 -9.65
N THR A 342 -3.76 -12.37 -9.26
CA THR A 342 -4.88 -12.33 -8.31
C THR A 342 -4.43 -12.55 -6.87
N ASP A 343 -3.12 -12.68 -6.63
CA ASP A 343 -2.49 -12.91 -5.33
C ASP A 343 -1.52 -11.77 -5.01
N ALA A 344 -1.83 -11.01 -3.94
CA ALA A 344 -1.06 -9.84 -3.52
C ALA A 344 0.35 -10.20 -3.00
N VAL A 345 0.49 -11.35 -2.33
CA VAL A 345 1.78 -11.81 -1.80
C VAL A 345 2.68 -12.28 -2.94
N ALA A 346 2.11 -13.06 -3.87
CA ALA A 346 2.83 -13.58 -5.04
C ALA A 346 3.37 -12.45 -5.94
N ILE A 347 2.53 -11.45 -6.24
CA ILE A 347 2.94 -10.35 -7.13
C ILE A 347 4.03 -9.47 -6.48
N ASP A 348 3.95 -9.24 -5.17
CA ASP A 348 4.96 -8.45 -4.45
C ASP A 348 6.27 -9.24 -4.30
N LYS A 349 6.18 -10.55 -4.06
CA LYS A 349 7.35 -11.44 -4.06
C LYS A 349 8.03 -11.45 -5.43
N ALA A 350 7.27 -11.65 -6.51
CA ALA A 350 7.78 -11.62 -7.87
C ALA A 350 8.40 -10.25 -8.22
N SER A 351 7.79 -9.15 -7.78
CA SER A 351 8.33 -7.81 -7.96
C SER A 351 9.72 -7.66 -7.32
N ALA A 352 9.86 -8.12 -6.08
CA ALA A 352 11.13 -8.05 -5.36
C ALA A 352 12.21 -8.96 -5.99
N ASP A 353 11.85 -10.18 -6.39
CA ASP A 353 12.78 -11.11 -7.03
C ASP A 353 13.28 -10.60 -8.38
N LEU A 354 12.41 -10.00 -9.18
CA LEU A 354 12.79 -9.40 -10.46
C LEU A 354 13.74 -8.21 -10.26
N VAL A 355 13.46 -7.34 -9.29
CA VAL A 355 14.37 -6.23 -8.94
C VAL A 355 15.73 -6.77 -8.49
N PHE A 356 15.76 -7.81 -7.65
CA PHE A 356 16.98 -8.46 -7.21
C PHE A 356 17.78 -9.04 -8.40
N ALA A 357 17.11 -9.73 -9.32
CA ALA A 357 17.73 -10.30 -10.51
C ALA A 357 18.32 -9.21 -11.43
N HIS A 358 17.56 -8.13 -11.70
CA HIS A 358 18.01 -7.02 -12.55
C HIS A 358 19.08 -6.14 -11.89
N SER A 359 19.21 -6.21 -10.57
CA SER A 359 20.27 -5.53 -9.79
C SER A 359 21.53 -6.39 -9.58
N LYS A 360 21.73 -7.40 -10.40
CA LYS A 360 22.90 -8.33 -10.30
C LYS A 360 23.03 -8.99 -8.91
N GLY A 361 21.90 -9.38 -8.33
CA GLY A 361 21.84 -10.04 -7.04
C GLY A 361 21.99 -9.10 -5.82
N LYS A 362 21.77 -7.80 -6.00
CA LYS A 362 21.75 -6.85 -4.89
C LYS A 362 20.31 -6.57 -4.46
N ASP A 363 20.02 -6.73 -3.17
CA ASP A 363 18.74 -6.33 -2.60
C ASP A 363 18.65 -4.81 -2.50
N MET A 364 18.11 -4.16 -3.54
CA MET A 364 18.01 -2.70 -3.64
C MET A 364 17.04 -2.11 -2.63
N PHE A 365 16.00 -2.85 -2.22
CA PHE A 365 15.03 -2.38 -1.25
C PHE A 365 15.62 -2.39 0.16
N ARG A 366 16.31 -3.45 0.55
CA ARG A 366 17.02 -3.52 1.82
C ARG A 366 18.17 -2.51 1.89
N ALA A 367 18.97 -2.40 0.82
CA ALA A 367 20.08 -1.46 0.75
C ALA A 367 19.66 0.01 0.90
N GLY A 368 18.41 0.34 0.59
CA GLY A 368 17.88 1.69 0.70
C GLY A 368 17.83 2.21 2.15
N TYR A 369 17.37 1.37 3.09
CA TYR A 369 17.06 1.77 4.47
C TYR A 369 17.50 0.77 5.54
N ASP A 370 18.24 -0.26 5.17
CA ASP A 370 18.61 -1.39 6.04
C ASP A 370 17.41 -2.03 6.77
N LEU A 371 16.29 -2.17 6.03
CA LEU A 371 15.06 -2.76 6.55
C LEU A 371 14.79 -4.11 5.90
N ASP A 372 14.37 -5.08 6.70
CA ASP A 372 13.84 -6.34 6.19
C ASP A 372 12.38 -6.12 5.73
N TRP A 373 12.19 -6.02 4.42
CA TRP A 373 10.90 -5.82 3.78
C TRP A 373 10.06 -7.10 3.69
N SER A 374 10.64 -8.26 4.01
CA SER A 374 9.99 -9.55 3.84
C SER A 374 8.90 -9.86 4.88
N TYR A 375 8.83 -9.12 5.98
CA TYR A 375 7.82 -9.35 7.02
C TYR A 375 6.40 -9.26 6.51
N GLN A 376 6.07 -8.31 5.61
CA GLN A 376 4.74 -8.19 5.02
C GLN A 376 4.36 -9.42 4.18
N LEU A 377 5.33 -10.05 3.49
CA LEU A 377 5.07 -11.26 2.70
C LEU A 377 4.91 -12.48 3.60
N LYS A 378 5.84 -12.69 4.53
CA LYS A 378 5.82 -13.82 5.48
C LYS A 378 4.54 -13.81 6.32
N HIS A 379 4.18 -12.65 6.86
CA HIS A 379 2.96 -12.50 7.64
C HIS A 379 1.73 -12.62 6.76
N GLY A 380 1.73 -12.02 5.56
CA GLY A 380 0.64 -12.12 4.59
C GLY A 380 0.34 -13.57 4.23
N GLU A 381 1.35 -14.37 3.92
CA GLU A 381 1.20 -15.81 3.66
C GLU A 381 0.67 -16.56 4.89
N HIS A 382 1.24 -16.29 6.06
CA HIS A 382 0.83 -16.92 7.31
C HIS A 382 -0.66 -16.69 7.65
N ILE A 383 -1.18 -15.49 7.40
CA ILE A 383 -2.58 -15.16 7.67
C ILE A 383 -3.55 -15.49 6.52
N GLY A 384 -3.04 -16.04 5.39
CA GLY A 384 -3.86 -16.44 4.24
C GLY A 384 -4.22 -15.31 3.27
N LEU A 385 -3.43 -14.24 3.22
CA LEU A 385 -3.56 -13.17 2.21
C LEU A 385 -3.17 -13.67 0.82
N GLY A 386 -2.18 -14.56 0.71
CA GLY A 386 -1.68 -15.13 -0.53
C GLY A 386 -0.51 -16.07 -0.27
N SER A 387 0.28 -16.39 -1.30
CA SER A 387 1.43 -17.27 -1.22
C SER A 387 2.69 -16.66 -1.82
N GLN A 388 3.84 -16.93 -1.21
CA GLN A 388 5.15 -16.59 -1.76
C GLN A 388 5.60 -17.58 -2.86
N ASP A 389 4.93 -18.74 -2.96
CA ASP A 389 5.17 -19.71 -4.05
C ASP A 389 4.37 -19.31 -5.29
N TYR A 390 5.08 -18.93 -6.36
CA TYR A 390 4.49 -18.45 -7.60
C TYR A 390 5.16 -19.00 -8.85
N GLU A 391 4.41 -19.05 -9.93
CA GLU A 391 4.87 -19.33 -11.29
C GLU A 391 4.92 -18.02 -12.07
N LEU A 392 6.10 -17.62 -12.56
CA LEU A 392 6.26 -16.44 -13.42
C LEU A 392 6.01 -16.82 -14.89
N ILE A 393 4.97 -16.23 -15.48
CA ILE A 393 4.57 -16.48 -16.86
C ILE A 393 4.85 -15.20 -17.67
N LYS A 394 5.78 -15.29 -18.62
CA LYS A 394 6.07 -14.19 -19.53
C LYS A 394 5.03 -14.15 -20.64
N VAL A 395 4.39 -13.00 -20.81
CA VAL A 395 3.38 -12.76 -21.84
C VAL A 395 4.02 -11.87 -22.92
N SER A 396 3.95 -12.31 -24.18
CA SER A 396 4.27 -11.48 -25.34
C SER A 396 3.11 -10.57 -25.68
N ASP A 397 3.41 -9.39 -26.20
CA ASP A 397 2.42 -8.42 -26.72
C ASP A 397 1.56 -9.01 -27.85
#